data_68e03cdf6ac529771d680082540a8a85
#
_entry.id   68e03cdf6ac529771d680082540a8a85
#
_cell.length_a   1.000
_cell.length_b   1.000
_cell.length_c   1.000
_cell.angle_alpha   90.00
_cell.angle_beta   90.00
_cell.angle_gamma   90.00
#
_symmetry.space_group_name_H-M   'P 1'
#
loop_
_entity.id
_entity.type
_entity.pdbx_description
1 polymer ?
#
loop_
_entity_poly.entity_id
_entity_poly.type
_entity_poly.pdbx_seq_one_letter_code
_entity_poly.pdbx_strand_id
1 'polypeptide(L)'
;MNISLEHYLVVSIVLFCLGLLGVIIRRNLIVMYMGLELMLNAANLALVSFSHFRDNLDGQVMVFFVITVAAAEVAVGLALIVALYRKRQTTDVTDLTSMKL
;
A
#
# COMPACT_ATOMS: atom_id res chain seq x y z
N MET A 1 -16.81 -22.16 -12.52
CA MET A 1 -17.07 -20.96 -11.70
C MET A 1 -16.80 -19.73 -12.53
N ASN A 2 -17.78 -18.89 -12.70
CA ASN A 2 -17.62 -17.65 -13.44
C ASN A 2 -17.16 -16.56 -12.50
N ILE A 3 -15.95 -16.07 -12.73
CA ILE A 3 -15.42 -14.97 -11.96
C ILE A 3 -15.81 -13.67 -12.65
N SER A 4 -16.55 -12.83 -11.95
CA SER A 4 -17.03 -11.56 -12.47
C SER A 4 -16.23 -10.38 -11.90
N LEU A 5 -16.47 -9.19 -12.43
CA LEU A 5 -15.88 -7.96 -11.89
C LEU A 5 -16.18 -7.81 -10.41
N GLU A 6 -17.37 -8.19 -9.99
CA GLU A 6 -17.76 -8.06 -8.57
C GLU A 6 -16.85 -8.85 -7.65
N HIS A 7 -16.41 -10.04 -8.06
CA HIS A 7 -15.50 -10.85 -7.25
C HIS A 7 -14.18 -10.12 -7.01
N TYR A 8 -13.62 -9.54 -8.05
CA TYR A 8 -12.37 -8.80 -7.94
C TYR A 8 -12.54 -7.54 -7.09
N LEU A 9 -13.67 -6.85 -7.24
CA LEU A 9 -13.92 -5.65 -6.44
C LEU A 9 -14.09 -5.98 -4.97
N VAL A 10 -14.74 -7.09 -4.63
CA VAL A 10 -14.86 -7.52 -3.24
C VAL A 10 -13.48 -7.79 -2.64
N VAL A 11 -12.62 -8.50 -3.37
CA VAL A 11 -11.25 -8.76 -2.91
C VAL A 11 -10.50 -7.44 -2.72
N SER A 12 -10.64 -6.50 -3.66
CA SER A 12 -10.00 -5.19 -3.56
C SER A 12 -10.44 -4.44 -2.31
N ILE A 13 -11.73 -4.44 -2.02
CA ILE A 13 -12.28 -3.76 -0.84
C ILE A 13 -11.74 -4.39 0.43
N VAL A 14 -11.72 -5.72 0.51
CA VAL A 14 -11.20 -6.43 1.68
C VAL A 14 -9.72 -6.09 1.89
N LEU A 15 -8.92 -6.12 0.83
CA LEU A 15 -7.50 -5.80 0.93
C LEU A 15 -7.28 -4.35 1.36
N PHE A 16 -8.07 -3.43 0.81
CA PHE A 16 -7.97 -2.03 1.17
C PHE A 16 -8.29 -1.82 2.65
N CYS A 17 -9.35 -2.45 3.12
CA CYS A 17 -9.75 -2.36 4.53
C CYS A 17 -8.70 -2.95 5.46
N LEU A 18 -8.10 -4.08 5.09
CA LEU A 18 -7.03 -4.69 5.88
C LEU A 18 -5.81 -3.77 5.96
N GLY A 19 -5.44 -3.16 4.84
CA GLY A 19 -4.35 -2.20 4.81
C GLY A 19 -4.64 -0.99 5.67
N LEU A 20 -5.84 -0.46 5.59
CA LEU A 20 -6.26 0.68 6.38
C LEU A 20 -6.22 0.36 7.89
N LEU A 21 -6.69 -0.82 8.27
CA LEU A 21 -6.61 -1.26 9.66
C LEU A 21 -5.17 -1.31 10.16
N GLY A 22 -4.28 -1.83 9.33
CA GLY A 22 -2.87 -1.86 9.69
C GLY A 22 -2.29 -0.47 9.93
N VAL A 23 -2.66 0.49 9.09
CA VAL A 23 -2.20 1.87 9.24
C VAL A 23 -2.73 2.53 10.51
N ILE A 24 -4.01 2.29 10.81
CA ILE A 24 -4.68 2.96 11.93
C ILE A 24 -4.28 2.34 13.27
N ILE A 25 -4.24 1.01 13.34
CA ILE A 25 -4.10 0.30 14.63
C ILE A 25 -2.66 0.21 15.09
N ARG A 26 -1.72 0.00 14.17
CA ARG A 26 -0.33 -0.26 14.53
C ARG A 26 0.47 1.02 14.66
N ARG A 27 1.38 1.03 15.63
CA ARG A 27 2.32 2.14 15.84
C ARG A 27 3.68 1.91 15.22
N ASN A 28 3.89 0.73 14.67
CA ASN A 28 5.15 0.38 14.03
C ASN A 28 5.17 0.94 12.62
N LEU A 29 6.20 1.72 12.27
CA LEU A 29 6.30 2.36 10.96
C LEU A 29 6.37 1.35 9.83
N ILE A 30 7.02 0.22 10.03
CA ILE A 30 7.12 -0.81 9.01
C ILE A 30 5.73 -1.38 8.71
N VAL A 31 4.94 -1.66 9.75
CA VAL A 31 3.58 -2.18 9.57
C VAL A 31 2.68 -1.14 8.92
N MET A 32 2.79 0.12 9.32
CA MET A 32 2.01 1.21 8.71
C MET A 32 2.36 1.33 7.23
N TYR A 33 3.64 1.24 6.89
CA TYR A 33 4.10 1.32 5.52
C TYR A 33 3.59 0.15 4.68
N MET A 34 3.63 -1.06 5.24
CA MET A 34 3.08 -2.25 4.59
C MET A 34 1.58 -2.11 4.37
N GLY A 35 0.86 -1.51 5.33
CA GLY A 35 -0.57 -1.24 5.20
C GLY A 35 -0.87 -0.31 4.03
N LEU A 36 -0.09 0.75 3.88
CA LEU A 36 -0.24 1.67 2.75
C LEU A 36 0.03 0.98 1.41
N GLU A 37 1.04 0.11 1.36
CA GLU A 37 1.31 -0.67 0.16
C GLU A 37 0.16 -1.61 -0.18
N LEU A 38 -0.43 -2.23 0.82
CA LEU A 38 -1.58 -3.10 0.62
C LEU A 38 -2.77 -2.31 0.08
N MET A 39 -2.99 -1.09 0.57
CA MET A 39 -4.04 -0.21 0.06
C MET A 39 -3.80 0.15 -1.40
N LEU A 40 -2.56 0.47 -1.77
CA LEU A 40 -2.21 0.76 -3.16
C LEU A 40 -2.44 -0.47 -4.06
N ASN A 41 -2.05 -1.65 -3.60
CA ASN A 41 -2.27 -2.88 -4.36
C ASN A 41 -3.76 -3.16 -4.54
N ALA A 42 -4.58 -2.87 -3.54
CA ALA A 42 -6.03 -3.02 -3.64
C ALA A 42 -6.61 -2.09 -4.70
N ALA A 43 -6.17 -0.84 -4.73
CA ALA A 43 -6.60 0.11 -5.73
C ALA A 43 -6.16 -0.32 -7.14
N ASN A 44 -4.95 -0.85 -7.28
CA ASN A 44 -4.44 -1.36 -8.54
C ASN A 44 -5.25 -2.55 -9.01
N LEU A 45 -5.59 -3.46 -8.11
CA LEU A 45 -6.43 -4.61 -8.46
C LEU A 45 -7.78 -4.15 -8.99
N ALA A 46 -8.38 -3.14 -8.37
CA ALA A 46 -9.64 -2.59 -8.85
C ALA A 46 -9.50 -1.99 -10.26
N LEU A 47 -8.42 -1.22 -10.50
CA LEU A 47 -8.18 -0.61 -11.81
C LEU A 47 -7.97 -1.66 -12.90
N VAL A 48 -7.17 -2.68 -12.61
CA VAL A 48 -6.93 -3.77 -13.57
C VAL A 48 -8.23 -4.52 -13.85
N SER A 49 -9.04 -4.75 -12.82
CA SER A 49 -10.31 -5.45 -12.98
C SER A 49 -11.27 -4.67 -13.88
N PHE A 50 -11.42 -3.38 -13.65
CA PHE A 50 -12.26 -2.55 -14.53
C PHE A 50 -11.74 -2.56 -15.95
N SER A 51 -10.43 -2.44 -16.15
CA SER A 51 -9.83 -2.46 -17.46
C SER A 51 -10.10 -3.77 -18.19
N HIS A 52 -9.90 -4.89 -17.48
CA HIS A 52 -10.09 -6.22 -18.05
C HIS A 52 -11.54 -6.45 -18.51
N PHE A 53 -12.50 -6.10 -17.65
CA PHE A 53 -13.91 -6.38 -17.92
C PHE A 53 -14.55 -5.37 -18.88
N ARG A 54 -13.86 -4.27 -19.20
CA ARG A 54 -14.31 -3.29 -20.16
C ARG A 54 -13.51 -3.32 -21.48
N ASP A 55 -12.61 -4.28 -21.62
CA ASP A 55 -11.72 -4.38 -22.77
C ASP A 55 -10.99 -3.07 -23.08
N ASN A 56 -10.58 -2.36 -22.05
CA ASN A 56 -9.89 -1.09 -22.16
C ASN A 56 -8.55 -1.18 -21.44
N LEU A 57 -7.46 -0.93 -22.16
CA LEU A 57 -6.10 -1.06 -21.61
C LEU A 57 -5.63 0.17 -20.84
N ASP A 58 -6.38 1.27 -20.85
CA ASP A 58 -5.97 2.51 -20.17
C ASP A 58 -5.76 2.29 -18.67
N GLY A 59 -6.63 1.52 -18.02
CA GLY A 59 -6.49 1.21 -16.60
C GLY A 59 -5.23 0.41 -16.31
N GLN A 60 -4.86 -0.50 -17.21
CA GLN A 60 -3.66 -1.31 -17.03
C GLN A 60 -2.39 -0.48 -17.22
N VAL A 61 -2.39 0.46 -18.15
CA VAL A 61 -1.27 1.39 -18.34
C VAL A 61 -1.12 2.25 -17.09
N MET A 62 -2.22 2.75 -16.55
CA MET A 62 -2.20 3.54 -15.32
C MET A 62 -1.61 2.74 -14.16
N VAL A 63 -2.01 1.47 -14.02
CA VAL A 63 -1.49 0.57 -12.97
C VAL A 63 0.01 0.39 -13.13
N PHE A 64 0.50 0.25 -14.36
CA PHE A 64 1.92 0.12 -14.61
C PHE A 64 2.71 1.31 -14.06
N PHE A 65 2.23 2.53 -14.29
CA PHE A 65 2.85 3.71 -13.72
C PHE A 65 2.76 3.75 -12.20
N VAL A 66 1.61 3.38 -11.64
CA VAL A 66 1.43 3.37 -10.18
C VAL A 66 2.36 2.37 -9.52
N ILE A 67 2.53 1.18 -10.12
CA ILE A 67 3.45 0.16 -9.61
C ILE A 67 4.88 0.70 -9.60
N THR A 68 5.28 1.39 -10.67
CA THR A 68 6.63 1.96 -10.76
C THR A 68 6.87 2.99 -9.65
N VAL A 69 5.91 3.89 -9.45
CA VAL A 69 6.00 4.90 -8.38
C VAL A 69 5.99 4.23 -7.02
N ALA A 70 5.11 3.24 -6.82
CA ALA A 70 5.02 2.53 -5.55
C ALA A 70 6.32 1.81 -5.21
N ALA A 71 6.97 1.19 -6.20
CA ALA A 71 8.25 0.53 -6.00
C ALA A 71 9.32 1.53 -5.56
N ALA A 72 9.35 2.71 -6.18
CA ALA A 72 10.28 3.77 -5.79
C ALA A 72 10.01 4.25 -4.36
N GLU A 73 8.74 4.42 -4.00
CA GLU A 73 8.34 4.82 -2.65
C GLU A 73 8.74 3.79 -1.61
N VAL A 74 8.59 2.51 -1.92
CA VAL A 74 9.02 1.42 -1.02
C VAL A 74 10.51 1.54 -0.74
N ALA A 75 11.31 1.68 -1.79
CA ALA A 75 12.76 1.76 -1.64
C ALA A 75 13.17 2.96 -0.77
N VAL A 76 12.62 4.13 -1.05
CA VAL A 76 12.93 5.35 -0.30
C VAL A 76 12.40 5.25 1.12
N GLY A 77 11.16 4.80 1.28
CA GLY A 77 10.52 4.70 2.59
C GLY A 77 11.23 3.73 3.51
N LEU A 78 11.60 2.56 3.00
CA LEU A 78 12.34 1.58 3.79
C LEU A 78 13.72 2.11 4.17
N ALA A 79 14.40 2.80 3.25
CA ALA A 79 15.69 3.41 3.54
C ALA A 79 15.58 4.42 4.68
N LEU A 80 14.53 5.25 4.67
CA LEU A 80 14.29 6.22 5.73
C LEU A 80 13.98 5.54 7.06
N ILE A 81 13.17 4.48 7.05
CA ILE A 81 12.83 3.74 8.26
C ILE A 81 14.08 3.10 8.86
N VAL A 82 14.92 2.49 8.02
CA VAL A 82 16.17 1.88 8.48
C VAL A 82 17.10 2.94 9.08
N ALA A 83 17.21 4.10 8.45
CA ALA A 83 18.05 5.19 8.94
C ALA A 83 17.55 5.68 10.32
N LEU A 84 16.24 5.83 10.48
CA LEU A 84 15.65 6.23 11.75
C LEU A 84 15.86 5.16 12.81
N TYR A 85 15.71 3.89 12.45
CA TYR A 85 15.92 2.79 13.39
C TYR A 85 17.37 2.77 13.88
N ARG A 86 18.33 2.95 12.98
CA ARG A 86 19.76 2.98 13.38
C ARG A 86 20.06 4.10 14.35
N LYS A 87 19.35 5.21 14.21
CA LYS A 87 19.55 6.37 15.08
C LYS A 87 18.86 6.20 16.42
N ARG A 88 17.62 5.66 16.43
CA ARG A 88 16.78 5.58 17.64
C ARG A 88 16.57 4.18 18.17
N GLN A 89 16.94 3.15 17.42
CA GLN A 89 16.72 1.76 17.79
C GLN A 89 15.24 1.41 17.97
N THR A 90 14.35 2.13 17.27
CA THR A 90 12.91 1.91 17.36
C THR A 90 12.22 2.29 16.06
N THR A 91 11.11 1.56 15.74
CA THR A 91 10.21 1.91 14.66
C THR A 91 8.86 2.39 15.20
N ASP A 92 8.73 2.50 16.52
CA ASP A 92 7.49 2.96 17.14
C ASP A 92 7.34 4.47 16.93
N VAL A 93 6.18 4.88 16.39
CA VAL A 93 5.90 6.29 16.09
C VAL A 93 5.93 7.14 17.35
N THR A 94 5.46 6.60 18.47
CA THR A 94 5.45 7.32 19.75
C THR A 94 6.87 7.70 20.18
N ASP A 95 7.81 6.79 20.02
CA ASP A 95 9.21 7.07 20.36
C ASP A 95 9.83 8.04 19.37
N LEU A 96 9.49 7.94 18.09
CA LEU A 96 10.04 8.81 17.05
C LEU A 96 9.57 10.25 17.19
N THR A 97 8.37 10.49 17.72
CA THR A 97 7.88 11.85 17.90
C THR A 97 8.71 12.65 18.90
N SER A 98 9.42 11.97 19.80
CA SER A 98 10.30 12.65 20.75
C SER A 98 11.51 13.30 20.07
N MET A 99 11.76 13.01 18.82
CA MET A 99 12.86 13.61 18.06
C MET A 99 12.58 15.03 17.60
N LYS A 100 11.38 15.54 17.80
CA LYS A 100 10.99 16.89 17.38
C LYS A 100 11.47 17.94 18.35
N LEU A 101 12.61 17.92 18.79
CA LEU A 101 13.07 18.97 19.68
C LEU A 101 14.08 19.89 19.03
#